data_4685423b784aee4ef5c87c3dbe3d6163
#
_entry.id   4685423b784aee4ef5c87c3dbe3d6163
#
_cell.length_a   1.000
_cell.length_b   1.000
_cell.length_c   1.000
_cell.angle_alpha   90.00
_cell.angle_beta   90.00
_cell.angle_gamma   90.00
#
_symmetry.space_group_name_H-M   'P 1'
#
loop_
_entity.id
_entity.type
_entity.pdbx_description
1 polymer ?
#
loop_
_entity_poly.entity_id
_entity_poly.type
_entity_poly.pdbx_seq_one_letter_code
_entity_poly.pdbx_strand_id
1 'polypeptide(L)'
;AWDENSSYIRKPSFFDNLGGKNNQDISNAAIMAVLGDSVTTDHISPAGAIAHDSSAAEYLADQGVMPENYNSYGSRRGNHLVMTRGTFANIRLKNEMVTKEGGYTKHVSSDEIISIFDCAMQYKAEGRSLVVIAGAEYGTGSSRDWAAKGTYLLGVKAVLAESFERIHRSNLIGMGVMPLQFLSGDDRFEWDLDGSESIDVVGIAKLTKPSLNVNVVVRKSDGSSFTKEVLCRIDTLNELNYYNSGGILQYVLQDLVD
;
A
#
# COMPACT_ATOMS: atom_id res chain seq x y z
N ALA A 1 20.84 -20.15 -16.13
CA ALA A 1 19.62 -20.84 -15.63
C ALA A 1 19.05 -20.04 -14.47
N TRP A 2 17.74 -19.97 -14.36
CA TRP A 2 17.05 -19.35 -13.21
C TRP A 2 17.11 -20.31 -12.00
N ASP A 3 17.55 -19.79 -10.84
CA ASP A 3 17.56 -20.57 -9.61
C ASP A 3 16.28 -20.26 -8.79
N GLU A 4 15.35 -21.21 -8.82
CA GLU A 4 14.09 -21.09 -8.08
C GLU A 4 14.26 -21.21 -6.55
N ASN A 5 15.40 -21.68 -6.08
CA ASN A 5 15.70 -21.82 -4.65
C ASN A 5 16.45 -20.61 -4.08
N SER A 6 16.77 -19.61 -4.91
CA SER A 6 17.43 -18.40 -4.43
C SER A 6 16.59 -17.68 -3.38
N SER A 7 17.15 -17.40 -2.21
CA SER A 7 16.52 -16.58 -1.17
C SER A 7 16.73 -15.07 -1.38
N TYR A 8 17.55 -14.66 -2.37
CA TYR A 8 17.85 -13.26 -2.69
C TYR A 8 17.14 -12.75 -3.93
N ILE A 9 16.87 -13.60 -4.92
CA ILE A 9 16.26 -13.21 -6.20
C ILE A 9 15.09 -14.15 -6.49
N ARG A 10 13.89 -13.60 -6.65
CA ARG A 10 12.69 -14.33 -7.03
C ARG A 10 12.10 -13.75 -8.32
N LYS A 11 11.45 -14.60 -9.12
CA LYS A 11 10.68 -14.16 -10.28
C LYS A 11 9.66 -13.12 -9.83
N PRO A 12 9.65 -11.90 -10.39
CA PRO A 12 8.70 -10.87 -10.02
C PRO A 12 7.27 -11.27 -10.38
N SER A 13 6.33 -10.97 -9.48
CA SER A 13 4.89 -11.26 -9.69
C SER A 13 4.14 -10.18 -10.49
N PHE A 14 4.82 -9.11 -10.94
CA PHE A 14 4.18 -7.97 -11.62
C PHE A 14 3.54 -8.31 -12.95
N PHE A 15 3.98 -9.39 -13.57
CA PHE A 15 3.53 -9.83 -14.90
C PHE A 15 2.56 -11.01 -14.84
N ASP A 16 2.20 -11.49 -13.66
CA ASP A 16 1.30 -12.64 -13.52
C ASP A 16 -0.14 -12.32 -13.96
N ASN A 17 -0.52 -11.03 -13.97
CA ASN A 17 -1.84 -10.54 -14.38
C ASN A 17 -1.71 -9.41 -15.43
N LEU A 18 -1.12 -9.71 -16.57
CA LEU A 18 -1.04 -8.77 -17.70
C LEU A 18 -2.44 -8.54 -18.30
N GLY A 19 -2.78 -7.27 -18.53
CA GLY A 19 -4.04 -6.86 -19.18
C GLY A 19 -5.16 -6.50 -18.20
N GLY A 20 -4.93 -6.50 -16.90
CA GLY A 20 -5.87 -5.96 -15.92
C GLY A 20 -6.02 -4.45 -16.09
N LYS A 21 -7.27 -3.96 -16.20
CA LYS A 21 -7.56 -2.51 -16.17
C LYS A 21 -7.84 -2.07 -14.74
N ASN A 22 -7.23 -0.95 -14.32
CA ASN A 22 -7.36 -0.41 -12.97
C ASN A 22 -8.32 0.79 -12.93
N ASN A 23 -9.42 0.71 -13.68
CA ASN A 23 -10.40 1.79 -13.85
C ASN A 23 -11.75 1.49 -13.19
N GLN A 24 -11.76 0.63 -12.18
CA GLN A 24 -12.97 0.29 -11.43
C GLN A 24 -13.01 1.02 -10.10
N ASP A 25 -14.22 1.34 -9.65
CA ASP A 25 -14.43 1.88 -8.31
C ASP A 25 -13.96 0.86 -7.26
N ILE A 26 -13.45 1.38 -6.14
CA ILE A 26 -13.04 0.56 -5.00
C ILE A 26 -14.26 0.41 -4.10
N SER A 27 -14.57 -0.81 -3.71
CA SER A 27 -15.72 -1.10 -2.86
C SER A 27 -15.33 -1.90 -1.64
N ASN A 28 -15.93 -1.57 -0.49
CA ASN A 28 -15.78 -2.29 0.78
C ASN A 28 -14.32 -2.52 1.20
N ALA A 29 -13.43 -1.56 0.90
CA ALA A 29 -12.05 -1.66 1.31
C ALA A 29 -11.90 -1.52 2.82
N ALA A 30 -11.02 -2.32 3.44
CA ALA A 30 -10.67 -2.15 4.84
C ALA A 30 -9.55 -1.13 5.01
N ILE A 31 -9.55 -0.40 6.10
CA ILE A 31 -8.42 0.44 6.50
C ILE A 31 -7.34 -0.47 7.10
N MET A 32 -6.16 -0.49 6.47
CA MET A 32 -5.04 -1.30 6.94
C MET A 32 -4.21 -0.55 7.99
N ALA A 33 -4.10 0.76 7.85
CA ALA A 33 -3.35 1.61 8.77
C ALA A 33 -3.88 3.04 8.75
N VAL A 34 -3.90 3.67 9.92
CA VAL A 34 -4.11 5.11 10.12
C VAL A 34 -2.79 5.68 10.63
N LEU A 35 -2.14 6.49 9.83
CA LEU A 35 -0.78 6.96 10.05
C LEU A 35 -0.75 8.47 10.23
N GLY A 36 0.19 8.94 11.04
CA GLY A 36 0.42 10.37 11.26
C GLY A 36 1.16 11.06 10.10
N ASP A 37 1.65 12.27 10.40
CA ASP A 37 2.42 13.09 9.46
C ASP A 37 3.83 12.56 9.23
N SER A 38 4.43 12.97 8.11
CA SER A 38 5.83 12.74 7.77
C SER A 38 6.26 11.26 7.82
N VAL A 39 5.35 10.36 7.47
CA VAL A 39 5.66 8.94 7.30
C VAL A 39 6.59 8.78 6.12
N THR A 40 7.84 8.38 6.40
CA THR A 40 8.89 8.31 5.39
C THR A 40 8.82 7.03 4.56
N THR A 41 9.49 7.03 3.42
CA THR A 41 9.69 5.82 2.61
C THR A 41 10.45 4.72 3.37
N ASP A 42 11.25 5.07 4.38
CA ASP A 42 11.91 4.11 5.29
C ASP A 42 10.92 3.46 6.26
N HIS A 43 9.90 4.19 6.71
CA HIS A 43 8.81 3.62 7.50
C HIS A 43 7.99 2.62 6.68
N ILE A 44 7.75 2.94 5.40
CA ILE A 44 6.96 2.11 4.49
C ILE A 44 7.75 0.90 3.99
N SER A 45 9.01 1.10 3.59
CA SER A 45 9.88 0.03 3.06
C SER A 45 11.28 0.11 3.67
N PRO A 46 11.50 -0.55 4.82
CA PRO A 46 12.80 -0.51 5.51
C PRO A 46 13.90 -1.17 4.67
N ALA A 47 15.14 -0.69 4.82
CA ALA A 47 16.33 -1.27 4.21
C ALA A 47 17.27 -1.94 5.22
N GLY A 48 17.02 -1.73 6.52
CA GLY A 48 17.83 -2.24 7.63
C GLY A 48 17.77 -3.75 7.81
N ALA A 49 18.37 -4.22 8.90
CA ALA A 49 18.38 -5.63 9.26
C ALA A 49 16.97 -6.21 9.39
N ILE A 50 16.81 -7.47 9.01
CA ILE A 50 15.57 -8.23 9.18
C ILE A 50 15.52 -8.69 10.65
N ALA A 51 14.50 -8.27 11.37
CA ALA A 51 14.31 -8.67 12.76
C ALA A 51 13.97 -10.16 12.84
N HIS A 52 14.51 -10.86 13.86
CA HIS A 52 14.40 -12.31 13.99
C HIS A 52 12.96 -12.78 14.29
N ASP A 53 12.12 -11.92 14.82
CA ASP A 53 10.71 -12.13 15.16
C ASP A 53 9.74 -11.55 14.11
N SER A 54 10.21 -11.32 12.89
CA SER A 54 9.41 -10.73 11.80
C SER A 54 8.86 -11.80 10.85
N SER A 55 7.73 -11.52 10.19
CA SER A 55 7.18 -12.38 9.13
C SER A 55 8.19 -12.64 7.98
N ALA A 56 9.14 -11.72 7.76
CA ALA A 56 10.22 -11.94 6.80
C ALA A 56 11.24 -12.98 7.30
N ALA A 57 11.54 -12.99 8.60
CA ALA A 57 12.42 -13.98 9.21
C ALA A 57 11.78 -15.37 9.18
N GLU A 58 10.50 -15.50 9.51
CA GLU A 58 9.75 -16.76 9.40
C GLU A 58 9.81 -17.32 7.98
N TYR A 59 9.52 -16.47 6.98
CA TYR A 59 9.63 -16.89 5.58
C TYR A 59 11.04 -17.37 5.21
N LEU A 60 12.09 -16.69 5.68
CA LEU A 60 13.47 -17.08 5.40
C LEU A 60 13.83 -18.40 6.11
N ALA A 61 13.38 -18.61 7.34
CA ALA A 61 13.55 -19.86 8.06
C ALA A 61 12.89 -21.03 7.32
N ASP A 62 11.68 -20.85 6.81
CA ASP A 62 10.97 -21.84 5.97
C ASP A 62 11.73 -22.17 4.67
N GLN A 63 12.54 -21.24 4.16
CA GLN A 63 13.46 -21.46 3.03
C GLN A 63 14.81 -22.06 3.46
N GLY A 64 14.98 -22.44 4.72
CA GLY A 64 16.21 -23.03 5.25
C GLY A 64 17.35 -22.03 5.48
N VAL A 65 17.06 -20.73 5.52
CA VAL A 65 18.06 -19.69 5.82
C VAL A 65 18.21 -19.59 7.34
N MET A 66 19.45 -19.74 7.81
CA MET A 66 19.77 -19.61 9.25
C MET A 66 19.66 -18.16 9.71
N PRO A 67 19.29 -17.89 10.99
CA PRO A 67 19.08 -16.54 11.51
C PRO A 67 20.27 -15.58 11.32
N GLU A 68 21.49 -16.05 11.46
CA GLU A 68 22.72 -15.26 11.24
C GLU A 68 22.90 -14.82 9.77
N ASN A 69 22.16 -15.44 8.85
CA ASN A 69 22.21 -15.17 7.41
C ASN A 69 20.97 -14.41 6.89
N TYR A 70 20.07 -13.93 7.77
CA TYR A 70 18.90 -13.16 7.32
C TYR A 70 19.30 -11.88 6.61
N ASN A 71 20.38 -11.23 7.07
CA ASN A 71 20.90 -10.03 6.47
C ASN A 71 19.90 -8.85 6.56
N SER A 72 19.77 -8.06 5.52
CA SER A 72 18.92 -6.86 5.49
C SER A 72 17.88 -6.89 4.37
N TYR A 73 16.82 -6.12 4.53
CA TYR A 73 15.84 -5.89 3.45
C TYR A 73 16.51 -5.31 2.21
N GLY A 74 17.48 -4.39 2.38
CA GLY A 74 18.22 -3.79 1.27
C GLY A 74 18.99 -4.81 0.44
N SER A 75 19.60 -5.82 1.07
CA SER A 75 20.32 -6.89 0.36
C SER A 75 19.39 -7.89 -0.33
N ARG A 76 18.14 -8.00 0.11
CA ARG A 76 17.13 -8.94 -0.41
C ARG A 76 16.05 -8.28 -1.27
N ARG A 77 16.26 -7.04 -1.71
CA ARG A 77 15.29 -6.30 -2.54
C ARG A 77 14.93 -6.96 -3.87
N GLY A 78 15.70 -7.94 -4.33
CA GLY A 78 15.37 -8.80 -5.47
C GLY A 78 14.40 -9.94 -5.14
N ASN A 79 14.05 -10.13 -3.86
CA ASN A 79 13.06 -11.09 -3.40
C ASN A 79 11.81 -10.36 -2.92
N HIS A 80 10.80 -10.27 -3.79
CA HIS A 80 9.55 -9.57 -3.48
C HIS A 80 8.78 -10.18 -2.30
N LEU A 81 8.95 -11.47 -2.01
CA LEU A 81 8.30 -12.13 -0.88
C LEU A 81 8.86 -11.64 0.47
N VAL A 82 10.17 -11.38 0.53
CA VAL A 82 10.80 -10.75 1.70
C VAL A 82 10.37 -9.29 1.81
N MET A 83 10.42 -8.54 0.69
CA MET A 83 10.12 -7.11 0.69
C MET A 83 8.65 -6.81 1.04
N THR A 84 7.71 -7.63 0.57
CA THR A 84 6.29 -7.48 0.93
C THR A 84 6.07 -7.67 2.44
N ARG A 85 6.77 -8.63 3.05
CA ARG A 85 6.74 -8.86 4.50
C ARG A 85 7.39 -7.73 5.30
N GLY A 86 8.35 -7.04 4.70
CA GLY A 86 9.00 -5.85 5.27
C GLY A 86 8.19 -4.56 5.09
N THR A 87 7.17 -4.56 4.22
CA THR A 87 6.38 -3.36 3.98
C THR A 87 5.59 -2.97 5.22
N PHE A 88 5.78 -1.72 5.66
CA PHE A 88 5.30 -1.18 6.94
C PHE A 88 5.85 -1.88 8.20
N ALA A 89 6.90 -2.70 8.10
CA ALA A 89 7.48 -3.41 9.24
C ALA A 89 8.56 -2.62 9.99
N ASN A 90 8.66 -1.30 9.78
CA ASN A 90 9.60 -0.48 10.51
C ASN A 90 9.20 -0.39 11.99
N ILE A 91 10.17 -0.63 12.90
CA ILE A 91 9.94 -0.65 14.36
C ILE A 91 9.49 0.69 14.94
N ARG A 92 9.67 1.80 14.20
CA ARG A 92 9.25 3.16 14.59
C ARG A 92 7.95 3.61 13.94
N LEU A 93 7.31 2.75 13.16
CA LEU A 93 6.01 3.07 12.59
C LEU A 93 4.98 3.18 13.72
N LYS A 94 4.15 4.22 13.65
CA LYS A 94 3.01 4.40 14.55
C LYS A 94 1.73 4.29 13.75
N ASN A 95 0.99 3.22 13.99
CA ASN A 95 -0.35 3.03 13.45
C ASN A 95 -1.36 3.37 14.55
N GLU A 96 -2.16 4.41 14.34
CA GLU A 96 -3.13 4.93 15.32
C GLU A 96 -4.24 3.92 15.66
N MET A 97 -4.40 2.85 14.85
CA MET A 97 -5.36 1.76 15.10
C MET A 97 -4.96 0.86 16.27
N VAL A 98 -3.70 0.87 16.70
CA VAL A 98 -3.16 -0.01 17.75
C VAL A 98 -2.19 0.73 18.66
N THR A 99 -2.04 0.25 19.89
CA THR A 99 -1.14 0.85 20.87
C THR A 99 0.32 0.41 20.74
N LYS A 100 0.56 -0.69 19.99
CA LYS A 100 1.90 -1.26 19.79
C LYS A 100 2.60 -0.54 18.65
N GLU A 101 3.77 0.05 18.92
CA GLU A 101 4.63 0.63 17.88
C GLU A 101 5.25 -0.47 17.02
N GLY A 102 5.56 -0.13 15.75
CA GLY A 102 6.09 -1.05 14.75
C GLY A 102 5.08 -1.37 13.67
N GLY A 103 5.37 -2.40 12.89
CA GLY A 103 4.54 -2.85 11.76
C GLY A 103 3.30 -3.65 12.18
N TYR A 104 2.51 -3.12 13.08
CA TYR A 104 1.34 -3.81 13.65
C TYR A 104 0.04 -3.10 13.30
N THR A 105 -1.02 -3.91 13.23
CA THR A 105 -2.40 -3.47 13.02
C THR A 105 -3.36 -4.48 13.64
N LYS A 106 -4.65 -4.29 13.46
CA LYS A 106 -5.69 -5.27 13.80
C LYS A 106 -6.62 -5.50 12.61
N HIS A 107 -7.17 -6.69 12.52
CA HIS A 107 -8.22 -7.00 11.56
C HIS A 107 -9.57 -6.45 12.09
N VAL A 108 -10.45 -5.94 11.21
CA VAL A 108 -11.73 -5.33 11.61
C VAL A 108 -12.63 -6.27 12.43
N SER A 109 -12.50 -7.58 12.27
CA SER A 109 -13.26 -8.59 13.00
C SER A 109 -12.59 -9.09 14.29
N SER A 110 -11.41 -8.55 14.64
CA SER A 110 -10.63 -9.02 15.79
C SER A 110 -9.91 -7.86 16.47
N ASP A 111 -9.84 -7.90 17.80
CA ASP A 111 -9.02 -6.98 18.59
C ASP A 111 -7.57 -7.46 18.73
N GLU A 112 -7.21 -8.59 18.13
CA GLU A 112 -5.85 -9.11 18.16
C GLU A 112 -4.90 -8.22 17.36
N ILE A 113 -3.79 -7.84 17.99
CA ILE A 113 -2.74 -7.05 17.35
C ILE A 113 -1.79 -8.01 16.62
N ILE A 114 -1.79 -7.95 15.31
CA ILE A 114 -0.98 -8.79 14.42
C ILE A 114 -0.09 -7.93 13.50
N SER A 115 0.83 -8.56 12.79
CA SER A 115 1.64 -7.84 11.80
C SER A 115 0.76 -7.28 10.67
N ILE A 116 1.15 -6.14 10.10
CA ILE A 116 0.47 -5.57 8.92
C ILE A 116 0.48 -6.57 7.77
N PHE A 117 1.56 -7.32 7.59
CA PHE A 117 1.64 -8.35 6.56
C PHE A 117 0.59 -9.46 6.77
N ASP A 118 0.50 -10.02 7.97
CA ASP A 118 -0.44 -11.12 8.25
C ASP A 118 -1.89 -10.66 8.13
N CYS A 119 -2.19 -9.46 8.61
CA CYS A 119 -3.51 -8.84 8.46
C CYS A 119 -3.86 -8.64 6.98
N ALA A 120 -2.92 -8.14 6.18
CA ALA A 120 -3.11 -7.97 4.73
C ALA A 120 -3.36 -9.31 4.02
N MET A 121 -2.70 -10.39 4.46
CA MET A 121 -2.93 -11.73 3.90
C MET A 121 -4.30 -12.28 4.29
N GLN A 122 -4.82 -11.99 5.49
CA GLN A 122 -6.19 -12.33 5.87
C GLN A 122 -7.21 -11.63 4.96
N TYR A 123 -7.10 -10.32 4.78
CA TYR A 123 -7.97 -9.57 3.87
C TYR A 123 -7.86 -10.04 2.41
N LYS A 124 -6.67 -10.41 1.97
CA LYS A 124 -6.46 -10.99 0.63
C LYS A 124 -7.19 -12.32 0.46
N ALA A 125 -7.19 -13.18 1.47
CA ALA A 125 -7.94 -14.43 1.46
C ALA A 125 -9.45 -14.21 1.44
N GLU A 126 -9.92 -13.12 2.04
CA GLU A 126 -11.33 -12.67 1.99
C GLU A 126 -11.71 -12.00 0.66
N GLY A 127 -10.74 -11.74 -0.22
CA GLY A 127 -10.96 -10.96 -1.46
C GLY A 127 -11.23 -9.48 -1.22
N ARG A 128 -10.90 -8.96 -0.04
CA ARG A 128 -11.15 -7.58 0.38
C ARG A 128 -9.98 -6.67 0.05
N SER A 129 -10.24 -5.55 -0.61
CA SER A 129 -9.24 -4.52 -0.90
C SER A 129 -8.86 -3.72 0.35
N LEU A 130 -7.70 -3.07 0.31
CA LEU A 130 -7.17 -2.29 1.42
C LEU A 130 -6.98 -0.82 1.02
N VAL A 131 -7.08 0.07 2.02
CA VAL A 131 -6.68 1.48 1.94
C VAL A 131 -5.77 1.82 3.11
N VAL A 132 -4.91 2.82 2.91
CA VAL A 132 -4.09 3.44 3.96
C VAL A 132 -4.56 4.87 4.12
N ILE A 133 -4.73 5.30 5.37
CA ILE A 133 -5.02 6.69 5.72
C ILE A 133 -3.72 7.29 6.29
N ALA A 134 -3.38 8.52 5.92
CA ALA A 134 -2.15 9.15 6.39
C ALA A 134 -2.31 10.67 6.56
N GLY A 135 -1.43 11.26 7.34
CA GLY A 135 -1.33 12.71 7.52
C GLY A 135 -0.56 13.40 6.39
N ALA A 136 0.07 14.52 6.72
CA ALA A 136 0.83 15.35 5.79
C ALA A 136 2.17 14.72 5.40
N GLU A 137 2.67 15.09 4.22
CA GLU A 137 3.99 14.70 3.70
C GLU A 137 4.23 13.18 3.59
N TYR A 138 3.17 12.42 3.26
CA TYR A 138 3.28 10.96 3.14
C TYR A 138 4.30 10.55 2.07
N GLY A 139 5.24 9.69 2.45
CA GLY A 139 6.27 9.16 1.57
C GLY A 139 7.52 10.04 1.44
N THR A 140 7.74 11.00 2.36
CA THR A 140 8.94 11.83 2.40
C THR A 140 10.22 10.99 2.59
N GLY A 141 11.37 11.57 2.27
CA GLY A 141 12.67 10.89 2.41
C GLY A 141 13.24 10.37 1.10
N SER A 142 13.94 9.23 1.13
CA SER A 142 14.60 8.65 -0.03
C SER A 142 13.59 8.18 -1.09
N SER A 143 13.89 8.39 -2.37
CA SER A 143 13.04 7.88 -3.46
C SER A 143 13.19 6.36 -3.57
N ARG A 144 12.20 5.63 -3.05
CA ARG A 144 12.14 4.16 -3.05
C ARG A 144 10.86 3.69 -3.72
N ASP A 145 11.00 3.07 -4.86
CA ASP A 145 9.87 2.42 -5.56
C ASP A 145 9.27 1.27 -4.73
N TRP A 146 10.07 0.58 -3.91
CA TRP A 146 9.58 -0.47 -3.02
C TRP A 146 8.55 0.02 -1.99
N ALA A 147 8.57 1.30 -1.61
CA ALA A 147 7.53 1.85 -0.75
C ALA A 147 6.13 1.82 -1.43
N ALA A 148 6.08 2.05 -2.72
CA ALA A 148 4.83 1.91 -3.50
C ALA A 148 4.56 0.45 -3.92
N LYS A 149 5.61 -0.27 -4.33
CA LYS A 149 5.54 -1.66 -4.79
C LYS A 149 5.07 -2.61 -3.69
N GLY A 150 5.64 -2.50 -2.49
CA GLY A 150 5.21 -3.27 -1.33
C GLY A 150 3.77 -2.95 -0.93
N THR A 151 3.40 -1.68 -0.93
CA THR A 151 2.02 -1.22 -0.68
C THR A 151 1.02 -1.90 -1.63
N TYR A 152 1.33 -1.89 -2.93
CA TYR A 152 0.52 -2.62 -3.94
C TYR A 152 0.45 -4.12 -3.67
N LEU A 153 1.58 -4.78 -3.35
CA LEU A 153 1.64 -6.22 -3.12
C LEU A 153 0.88 -6.68 -1.88
N LEU A 154 0.73 -5.81 -0.88
CA LEU A 154 -0.15 -6.04 0.27
C LEU A 154 -1.65 -5.98 -0.08
N GLY A 155 -2.01 -5.49 -1.27
CA GLY A 155 -3.41 -5.37 -1.70
C GLY A 155 -4.02 -3.99 -1.47
N VAL A 156 -3.20 -2.99 -1.14
CA VAL A 156 -3.66 -1.60 -1.00
C VAL A 156 -4.00 -1.04 -2.38
N LYS A 157 -5.21 -0.50 -2.53
CA LYS A 157 -5.72 0.10 -3.78
C LYS A 157 -5.62 1.61 -3.79
N ALA A 158 -5.72 2.24 -2.62
CA ALA A 158 -5.61 3.68 -2.49
C ALA A 158 -4.90 4.08 -1.19
N VAL A 159 -4.26 5.23 -1.23
CA VAL A 159 -3.76 5.93 -0.04
C VAL A 159 -4.48 7.27 0.02
N LEU A 160 -5.15 7.58 1.12
CA LEU A 160 -5.79 8.87 1.39
C LEU A 160 -4.93 9.62 2.41
N ALA A 161 -4.35 10.75 2.01
CA ALA A 161 -3.43 11.52 2.85
C ALA A 161 -3.74 13.03 2.77
N GLU A 162 -3.26 13.78 3.76
CA GLU A 162 -3.37 15.24 3.75
C GLU A 162 -2.47 15.86 2.68
N SER A 163 -1.29 15.28 2.47
CA SER A 163 -0.40 15.62 1.35
C SER A 163 0.61 14.50 1.08
N PHE A 164 1.22 14.54 -0.11
CA PHE A 164 2.20 13.54 -0.55
C PHE A 164 3.54 14.18 -0.88
N GLU A 165 4.62 13.47 -0.60
CA GLU A 165 5.88 13.74 -1.26
C GLU A 165 5.76 13.40 -2.75
N ARG A 166 6.30 14.27 -3.61
CA ARG A 166 6.08 14.23 -5.06
C ARG A 166 6.50 12.92 -5.72
N ILE A 167 7.68 12.41 -5.37
CA ILE A 167 8.23 11.19 -6.00
C ILE A 167 7.43 9.97 -5.55
N HIS A 168 7.11 9.90 -4.26
CA HIS A 168 6.32 8.78 -3.73
C HIS A 168 4.91 8.74 -4.32
N ARG A 169 4.25 9.90 -4.46
CA ARG A 169 2.97 10.02 -5.15
C ARG A 169 3.03 9.43 -6.57
N SER A 170 4.06 9.80 -7.35
CA SER A 170 4.25 9.27 -8.71
C SER A 170 4.55 7.76 -8.70
N ASN A 171 5.31 7.27 -7.73
CA ASN A 171 5.59 5.85 -7.58
C ASN A 171 4.33 5.04 -7.25
N LEU A 172 3.43 5.56 -6.40
CA LEU A 172 2.13 4.93 -6.12
C LEU A 172 1.34 4.71 -7.42
N ILE A 173 1.21 5.76 -8.24
CA ILE A 173 0.53 5.69 -9.54
C ILE A 173 1.20 4.67 -10.47
N GLY A 174 2.54 4.72 -10.55
CA GLY A 174 3.34 3.79 -11.35
C GLY A 174 3.18 2.32 -10.94
N MET A 175 2.75 2.05 -9.71
CA MET A 175 2.44 0.70 -9.21
C MET A 175 0.94 0.38 -9.22
N GLY A 176 0.08 1.29 -9.68
CA GLY A 176 -1.38 1.08 -9.74
C GLY A 176 -2.09 1.33 -8.41
N VAL A 177 -1.48 2.07 -7.48
CA VAL A 177 -2.11 2.52 -6.22
C VAL A 177 -2.57 3.97 -6.40
N MET A 178 -3.83 4.27 -6.06
CA MET A 178 -4.42 5.60 -6.23
C MET A 178 -4.04 6.53 -5.08
N PRO A 179 -3.35 7.66 -5.32
CA PRO A 179 -3.16 8.67 -4.31
C PRO A 179 -4.38 9.59 -4.27
N LEU A 180 -5.01 9.69 -3.10
CA LEU A 180 -6.14 10.55 -2.80
C LEU A 180 -5.73 11.58 -1.75
N GLN A 181 -6.16 12.81 -1.91
CA GLN A 181 -5.82 13.89 -0.99
C GLN A 181 -7.09 14.50 -0.39
N PHE A 182 -7.10 14.65 0.93
CA PHE A 182 -8.14 15.39 1.62
C PHE A 182 -8.25 16.82 1.06
N LEU A 183 -9.46 17.33 0.94
CA LEU A 183 -9.68 18.73 0.61
C LEU A 183 -9.47 19.63 1.84
N SER A 184 -9.28 20.91 1.61
CA SER A 184 -9.05 21.87 2.70
C SER A 184 -10.16 21.84 3.74
N GLY A 185 -9.78 21.65 4.98
CA GLY A 185 -10.70 21.55 6.13
C GLY A 185 -11.15 20.11 6.44
N ASP A 186 -10.70 19.12 5.67
CA ASP A 186 -10.89 17.70 5.96
C ASP A 186 -9.54 17.05 6.27
N ASP A 187 -9.53 16.15 7.24
CA ASP A 187 -8.42 15.28 7.59
C ASP A 187 -8.94 13.98 8.24
N ARG A 188 -8.03 13.11 8.69
CA ARG A 188 -8.42 11.86 9.35
C ARG A 188 -9.13 12.06 10.69
N PHE A 189 -8.86 13.16 11.40
CA PHE A 189 -9.48 13.47 12.67
C PHE A 189 -10.90 14.02 12.48
N GLU A 190 -11.10 14.94 11.52
CA GLU A 190 -12.41 15.46 11.15
C GLU A 190 -13.34 14.35 10.63
N TRP A 191 -12.78 13.31 10.00
CA TRP A 191 -13.56 12.17 9.56
C TRP A 191 -13.73 11.11 10.65
N ASP A 192 -13.05 11.26 11.80
CA ASP A 192 -13.11 10.35 12.95
C ASP A 192 -12.88 8.89 12.51
N LEU A 193 -11.72 8.66 11.88
CA LEU A 193 -11.29 7.36 11.35
C LEU A 193 -10.43 6.63 12.37
N ASP A 194 -10.87 5.45 12.80
CA ASP A 194 -10.17 4.59 13.77
C ASP A 194 -9.72 3.23 13.19
N GLY A 195 -10.06 2.98 11.92
CA GLY A 195 -9.73 1.73 11.21
C GLY A 195 -10.82 0.67 11.24
N SER A 196 -11.95 0.93 11.91
CA SER A 196 -13.11 0.02 11.93
C SER A 196 -14.01 0.19 10.71
N GLU A 197 -13.83 1.27 9.95
CA GLU A 197 -14.67 1.63 8.82
C GLU A 197 -14.41 0.76 7.59
N SER A 198 -15.39 0.74 6.71
CA SER A 198 -15.20 0.34 5.32
C SER A 198 -15.28 1.54 4.38
N ILE A 199 -14.42 1.52 3.37
CA ILE A 199 -14.22 2.63 2.44
C ILE A 199 -14.61 2.21 1.02
N ASP A 200 -15.48 3.00 0.38
CA ASP A 200 -15.62 2.95 -1.08
C ASP A 200 -14.98 4.19 -1.70
N VAL A 201 -14.39 4.04 -2.87
CA VAL A 201 -13.98 5.17 -3.71
C VAL A 201 -14.77 5.08 -5.02
N VAL A 202 -15.60 6.08 -5.25
CA VAL A 202 -16.58 6.10 -6.34
C VAL A 202 -16.26 7.20 -7.34
N GLY A 203 -16.33 6.87 -8.62
CA GLY A 203 -16.07 7.80 -9.71
C GLY A 203 -14.73 7.58 -10.42
N ILE A 204 -13.99 6.53 -10.06
CA ILE A 204 -12.71 6.18 -10.71
C ILE A 204 -12.92 5.89 -12.20
N ALA A 205 -13.97 5.16 -12.55
CA ALA A 205 -14.29 4.85 -13.95
C ALA A 205 -14.57 6.09 -14.82
N LYS A 206 -14.84 7.24 -14.20
CA LYS A 206 -15.11 8.53 -14.86
C LYS A 206 -13.87 9.45 -14.95
N LEU A 207 -12.72 8.99 -14.48
CA LEU A 207 -11.48 9.75 -14.55
C LEU A 207 -10.99 9.82 -16.01
N THR A 208 -11.35 10.86 -16.72
CA THR A 208 -10.98 11.09 -18.12
C THR A 208 -9.90 12.17 -18.30
N LYS A 209 -9.57 12.89 -17.22
CA LYS A 209 -8.55 13.91 -17.17
C LYS A 209 -7.89 13.96 -15.78
N PRO A 210 -6.70 14.55 -15.67
CA PRO A 210 -5.99 14.70 -14.40
C PRO A 210 -6.73 15.56 -13.37
N SER A 211 -6.36 15.37 -12.09
CA SER A 211 -6.75 16.22 -10.95
C SER A 211 -8.27 16.39 -10.80
N LEU A 212 -9.02 15.31 -11.00
CA LEU A 212 -10.46 15.30 -10.72
C LEU A 212 -10.73 14.87 -9.28
N ASN A 213 -11.81 15.38 -8.72
CA ASN A 213 -12.34 14.88 -7.48
C ASN A 213 -13.06 13.54 -7.69
N VAL A 214 -12.96 12.68 -6.69
CA VAL A 214 -13.73 11.44 -6.55
C VAL A 214 -14.44 11.44 -5.20
N ASN A 215 -15.47 10.61 -5.06
CA ASN A 215 -16.18 10.50 -3.80
C ASN A 215 -15.64 9.34 -2.97
N VAL A 216 -15.38 9.60 -1.69
CA VAL A 216 -15.10 8.57 -0.69
C VAL A 216 -16.35 8.41 0.17
N VAL A 217 -16.88 7.19 0.20
CA VAL A 217 -17.98 6.80 1.10
C VAL A 217 -17.38 6.05 2.27
N VAL A 218 -17.56 6.58 3.45
CA VAL A 218 -17.12 5.98 4.72
C VAL A 218 -18.33 5.35 5.38
N ARG A 219 -18.25 4.06 5.70
CA ARG A 219 -19.27 3.34 6.49
C ARG A 219 -18.69 2.96 7.82
N LYS A 220 -19.29 3.45 8.89
CA LYS A 220 -18.89 3.15 10.26
C LYS A 220 -19.50 1.84 10.76
N SER A 221 -18.92 1.28 11.81
CA SER A 221 -19.35 0.02 12.42
C SER A 221 -20.75 0.10 13.04
N ASP A 222 -21.24 1.30 13.39
CA ASP A 222 -22.60 1.56 13.89
C ASP A 222 -23.67 1.58 12.79
N GLY A 223 -23.27 1.40 11.53
CA GLY A 223 -24.15 1.44 10.37
C GLY A 223 -24.36 2.84 9.78
N SER A 224 -23.84 3.88 10.40
CA SER A 224 -23.85 5.23 9.83
C SER A 224 -22.89 5.33 8.64
N SER A 225 -23.14 6.29 7.76
CA SER A 225 -22.24 6.55 6.64
C SER A 225 -22.28 8.01 6.22
N PHE A 226 -21.18 8.46 5.66
CA PHE A 226 -21.09 9.77 5.03
C PHE A 226 -20.30 9.70 3.73
N THR A 227 -20.43 10.72 2.90
CA THR A 227 -19.70 10.84 1.64
C THR A 227 -18.97 12.18 1.64
N LYS A 228 -17.70 12.13 1.27
CA LYS A 228 -16.85 13.31 1.10
C LYS A 228 -16.14 13.27 -0.25
N GLU A 229 -15.93 14.43 -0.85
CA GLU A 229 -15.07 14.56 -2.01
C GLU A 229 -13.60 14.61 -1.58
N VAL A 230 -12.74 13.99 -2.38
CA VAL A 230 -11.28 14.05 -2.25
C VAL A 230 -10.65 14.30 -3.61
N LEU A 231 -9.48 14.92 -3.63
CA LEU A 231 -8.73 15.14 -4.85
C LEU A 231 -7.97 13.86 -5.25
N CYS A 232 -8.22 13.35 -6.45
CA CYS A 232 -7.38 12.31 -7.04
C CYS A 232 -6.08 12.95 -7.55
N ARG A 233 -4.95 12.57 -6.95
CA ARG A 233 -3.62 13.13 -7.22
C ARG A 233 -2.91 12.42 -8.39
N ILE A 234 -3.68 12.09 -9.43
CA ILE A 234 -3.16 11.76 -10.76
C ILE A 234 -3.09 13.10 -11.50
N ASP A 235 -1.89 13.67 -11.62
CA ASP A 235 -1.70 15.07 -11.98
C ASP A 235 -1.44 15.28 -13.49
N THR A 236 -1.18 14.18 -14.25
CA THR A 236 -0.91 14.23 -15.69
C THR A 236 -1.67 13.16 -16.46
N LEU A 237 -1.88 13.38 -17.78
CA LEU A 237 -2.49 12.36 -18.66
C LEU A 237 -1.67 11.06 -18.74
N ASN A 238 -0.34 11.17 -18.73
CA ASN A 238 0.52 9.98 -18.75
C ASN A 238 0.35 9.16 -17.47
N GLU A 239 0.28 9.81 -16.31
CA GLU A 239 0.00 9.12 -15.05
C GLU A 239 -1.37 8.44 -15.06
N LEU A 240 -2.39 9.06 -15.67
CA LEU A 240 -3.70 8.45 -15.81
C LEU A 240 -3.65 7.21 -16.71
N ASN A 241 -2.88 7.25 -17.80
CA ASN A 241 -2.66 6.09 -18.66
C ASN A 241 -1.93 4.96 -17.91
N TYR A 242 -0.90 5.29 -17.14
CA TYR A 242 -0.20 4.30 -16.30
C TYR A 242 -1.14 3.63 -15.30
N TYR A 243 -1.92 4.44 -14.58
CA TYR A 243 -2.88 3.93 -13.60
C TYR A 243 -3.92 3.02 -14.25
N ASN A 244 -4.54 3.46 -15.36
CA ASN A 244 -5.56 2.69 -16.08
C ASN A 244 -5.03 1.35 -16.64
N SER A 245 -3.75 1.29 -16.98
CA SER A 245 -3.09 0.06 -17.45
C SER A 245 -2.69 -0.90 -16.29
N GLY A 246 -2.92 -0.50 -15.03
CA GLY A 246 -2.50 -1.27 -13.85
C GLY A 246 -1.09 -0.98 -13.37
N GLY A 247 -0.41 -0.02 -13.96
CA GLY A 247 0.93 0.43 -13.62
C GLY A 247 1.80 0.75 -14.84
N ILE A 248 2.94 1.37 -14.61
CA ILE A 248 3.84 1.80 -15.69
C ILE A 248 4.44 0.61 -16.46
N LEU A 249 4.74 -0.50 -15.76
CA LEU A 249 5.29 -1.69 -16.41
C LEU A 249 4.29 -2.33 -17.36
N GLN A 250 3.03 -2.43 -16.94
CA GLN A 250 1.93 -2.95 -17.76
C GLN A 250 1.67 -2.04 -18.97
N TYR A 251 1.68 -0.73 -18.76
CA TYR A 251 1.55 0.25 -19.84
C TYR A 251 2.63 0.09 -20.91
N VAL A 252 3.91 0.05 -20.50
CA VAL A 252 5.03 -0.10 -21.43
C VAL A 252 5.00 -1.44 -22.17
N LEU A 253 4.60 -2.52 -21.49
CA LEU A 253 4.48 -3.83 -22.14
C LEU A 253 3.34 -3.86 -23.17
N GLN A 254 2.21 -3.23 -22.89
CA GLN A 254 1.13 -3.11 -23.87
C GLN A 254 1.59 -2.35 -25.12
N ASP A 255 2.31 -1.23 -24.92
CA ASP A 255 2.85 -0.39 -26.03
C ASP A 255 3.93 -1.13 -26.87
N LEU A 256 4.59 -2.15 -26.33
CA LEU A 256 5.58 -2.95 -27.03
C LEU A 256 4.97 -4.13 -27.83
N VAL A 257 3.73 -4.50 -27.54
CA VAL A 257 3.05 -5.66 -28.17
C VAL A 257 2.06 -5.22 -29.25
N ASP A 258 1.55 -4.00 -29.16
CA ASP A 258 0.72 -3.34 -30.17
C ASP A 258 1.57 -2.79 -31.33
#